data_542509fe22d73793dcd5c9551f5b94f0
#
_entry.id   542509fe22d73793dcd5c9551f5b94f0
#
_cell.length_a   1.000
_cell.length_b   1.000
_cell.length_c   1.000
_cell.angle_alpha   90.00
_cell.angle_beta   90.00
_cell.angle_gamma   90.00
#
_symmetry.space_group_name_H-M   'P 1'
#
loop_
_entity.id
_entity.type
_entity.pdbx_description
1 polymer ?
#
loop_
_entity_poly.entity_id
_entity_poly.type
_entity_poly.pdbx_seq_one_letter_code
_entity_poly.pdbx_strand_id
1 'polypeptide(L)'
;MRYRRTRRLNRMATARKPLFPFLRKPAGQLTVVLLVALVVFLIAISARQGGSNSTHEVSVDDAYKMFQSGAYVLDVSWPAEWNEYHAPNTTLIPLDQLYNRIKEVPKDRDVLVVSRSAKSSQQGRDLLIPAGIKAVSMAGSLSDWYAKGYPIEGAPPQ
;
A
#
# COMPACT_ATOMS: atom_id res chain seq x y z
N MET A 1 -24.97 55.21 -70.77
CA MET A 1 -25.61 54.55 -69.62
C MET A 1 -24.91 53.22 -69.34
N ARG A 2 -24.11 53.10 -68.24
CA ARG A 2 -23.40 51.88 -67.88
C ARG A 2 -24.03 51.27 -66.64
N TYR A 3 -24.66 50.12 -66.79
CA TYR A 3 -25.33 49.38 -65.72
C TYR A 3 -24.28 48.58 -64.91
N ARG A 4 -23.97 48.93 -63.64
CA ARG A 4 -23.08 48.19 -62.75
C ARG A 4 -23.89 47.07 -62.05
N ARG A 5 -23.62 45.82 -62.43
CA ARG A 5 -24.13 44.64 -61.81
C ARG A 5 -23.29 44.35 -60.54
N THR A 6 -23.83 44.59 -59.34
CA THR A 6 -23.23 44.20 -58.12
C THR A 6 -23.46 42.71 -57.88
N ARG A 7 -22.36 41.90 -57.90
CA ARG A 7 -22.38 40.51 -57.50
C ARG A 7 -22.46 40.44 -55.97
N ARG A 8 -23.56 39.93 -55.41
CA ARG A 8 -23.68 39.52 -54.01
C ARG A 8 -22.89 38.21 -53.86
N LEU A 9 -21.82 38.28 -53.11
CA LEU A 9 -21.12 37.08 -52.64
C LEU A 9 -21.94 36.45 -51.53
N ASN A 10 -22.58 35.33 -51.85
CA ASN A 10 -23.23 34.48 -50.85
C ASN A 10 -22.12 33.80 -50.00
N ARG A 11 -21.83 34.32 -48.81
CA ARG A 11 -21.04 33.60 -47.80
C ARG A 11 -21.90 32.46 -47.31
N MET A 12 -21.67 31.26 -47.81
CA MET A 12 -22.18 30.03 -47.19
C MET A 12 -21.45 29.85 -45.83
N ALA A 13 -22.08 30.27 -44.76
CA ALA A 13 -21.65 29.90 -43.40
C ALA A 13 -21.91 28.42 -43.23
N THR A 14 -20.87 27.60 -43.33
CA THR A 14 -20.92 26.18 -42.93
C THR A 14 -21.14 26.11 -41.41
N ALA A 15 -22.38 25.93 -41.00
CA ALA A 15 -22.73 25.66 -39.63
C ALA A 15 -22.12 24.29 -39.25
N ARG A 16 -21.03 24.32 -38.47
CA ARG A 16 -20.46 23.09 -37.90
C ARG A 16 -21.51 22.52 -36.94
N LYS A 17 -22.01 21.32 -37.24
CA LYS A 17 -22.90 20.59 -36.32
C LYS A 17 -22.15 20.28 -35.04
N PRO A 18 -22.69 20.58 -33.85
CA PRO A 18 -22.03 20.28 -32.61
C PRO A 18 -21.87 18.76 -32.44
N LEU A 19 -20.68 18.31 -32.06
CA LEU A 19 -20.33 16.88 -31.93
C LEU A 19 -21.21 16.15 -30.90
N PHE A 20 -21.78 16.89 -29.93
CA PHE A 20 -22.58 16.30 -28.84
C PHE A 20 -23.87 17.09 -28.58
N PRO A 21 -24.96 16.86 -29.36
CA PRO A 21 -26.21 17.62 -29.23
C PRO A 21 -26.95 17.34 -27.90
N PHE A 22 -26.70 16.22 -27.23
CA PHE A 22 -27.34 15.86 -25.97
C PHE A 22 -26.90 16.71 -24.77
N LEU A 23 -25.71 17.32 -24.84
CA LEU A 23 -25.19 18.20 -23.77
C LEU A 23 -25.95 19.53 -23.63
N ARG A 24 -26.80 19.88 -24.59
CA ARG A 24 -27.63 21.09 -24.54
C ARG A 24 -28.96 20.91 -23.82
N LYS A 25 -29.38 19.69 -23.53
CA LYS A 25 -30.61 19.41 -22.78
C LYS A 25 -30.28 19.29 -21.30
N PRO A 26 -31.09 19.88 -20.38
CA PRO A 26 -30.83 19.81 -18.95
C PRO A 26 -30.71 18.37 -18.43
N ALA A 27 -31.44 17.42 -19.03
CA ALA A 27 -31.31 16.00 -18.74
C ALA A 27 -29.94 15.41 -19.11
N GLY A 28 -29.32 15.86 -20.22
CA GLY A 28 -27.98 15.42 -20.65
C GLY A 28 -26.87 15.96 -19.74
N GLN A 29 -27.04 17.17 -19.22
CA GLN A 29 -26.08 17.75 -18.25
C GLN A 29 -26.12 17.01 -16.91
N LEU A 30 -27.32 16.63 -16.42
CA LEU A 30 -27.48 15.84 -15.20
C LEU A 30 -26.83 14.45 -15.31
N THR A 31 -26.96 13.78 -16.46
CA THR A 31 -26.30 12.47 -16.66
C THR A 31 -24.79 12.56 -16.66
N VAL A 32 -24.22 13.60 -17.26
CA VAL A 32 -22.76 13.82 -17.24
C VAL A 32 -22.27 14.12 -15.83
N VAL A 33 -22.97 14.98 -15.09
CA VAL A 33 -22.62 15.29 -13.68
C VAL A 33 -22.67 14.04 -12.81
N LEU A 34 -23.70 13.19 -12.96
CA LEU A 34 -23.81 11.93 -12.23
C LEU A 34 -22.69 10.94 -12.58
N LEU A 35 -22.31 10.84 -13.85
CA LEU A 35 -21.19 10.00 -14.26
C LEU A 35 -19.85 10.48 -13.70
N VAL A 36 -19.60 11.79 -13.74
CA VAL A 36 -18.39 12.38 -13.14
C VAL A 36 -18.38 12.17 -11.63
N ALA A 37 -19.50 12.39 -10.94
CA ALA A 37 -19.62 12.13 -9.52
C ALA A 37 -19.40 10.66 -9.17
N LEU A 38 -19.92 9.72 -9.99
CA LEU A 38 -19.69 8.29 -9.82
C LEU A 38 -18.21 7.92 -10.01
N VAL A 39 -17.55 8.47 -11.02
CA VAL A 39 -16.12 8.22 -11.27
C VAL A 39 -15.27 8.78 -10.12
N VAL A 40 -15.55 10.00 -9.66
CA VAL A 40 -14.86 10.59 -8.50
C VAL A 40 -15.11 9.77 -7.24
N PHE A 41 -16.33 9.28 -7.04
CA PHE A 41 -16.68 8.42 -5.91
C PHE A 41 -15.95 7.07 -5.97
N LEU A 42 -15.85 6.44 -7.16
CA LEU A 42 -15.08 5.21 -7.35
C LEU A 42 -13.58 5.43 -7.12
N ILE A 43 -13.02 6.55 -7.59
CA ILE A 43 -11.62 6.91 -7.31
C ILE A 43 -11.41 7.15 -5.82
N ALA A 44 -12.33 7.83 -5.13
CA ALA A 44 -12.24 8.06 -3.70
C ALA A 44 -12.33 6.77 -2.87
N ILE A 45 -13.15 5.80 -3.30
CA ILE A 45 -13.21 4.46 -2.68
C ILE A 45 -11.91 3.69 -2.94
N SER A 46 -11.39 3.71 -4.17
CA SER A 46 -10.14 3.05 -4.52
C SER A 46 -8.95 3.65 -3.77
N ALA A 47 -8.92 4.97 -3.58
CA ALA A 47 -7.90 5.65 -2.77
C ALA A 47 -8.00 5.29 -1.28
N ARG A 48 -9.20 4.99 -0.76
CA ARG A 48 -9.40 4.49 0.61
C ARG A 48 -8.95 3.04 0.78
N GLN A 49 -9.05 2.21 -0.27
CA GLN A 49 -8.58 0.81 -0.22
C GLN A 49 -7.05 0.68 -0.34
N GLY A 50 -6.35 1.68 -0.88
CA GLY A 50 -4.89 1.74 -0.92
C GLY A 50 -4.22 2.10 0.42
N GLY A 51 -4.99 2.47 1.45
CA GLY A 51 -4.49 2.97 2.74
C GLY A 51 -4.62 2.00 3.92
N SER A 52 -5.05 0.75 3.73
CA SER A 52 -5.36 -0.14 4.87
C SER A 52 -4.19 -1.02 5.35
N ASN A 53 -3.01 -0.93 4.76
CA ASN A 53 -1.84 -1.68 5.25
C ASN A 53 -1.07 -0.97 6.38
N SER A 54 -1.32 0.31 6.62
CA SER A 54 -0.59 1.09 7.64
C SER A 54 -1.03 0.83 9.09
N THR A 55 -2.20 0.22 9.33
CA THR A 55 -2.67 -0.06 10.69
C THR A 55 -1.97 -1.24 11.36
N HIS A 56 -1.24 -2.05 10.60
CA HIS A 56 -0.52 -3.23 11.09
C HIS A 56 0.98 -3.16 10.79
N GLU A 57 1.49 -1.97 10.52
CA GLU A 57 2.90 -1.72 10.29
C GLU A 57 3.39 -0.63 11.25
N VAL A 58 4.55 -0.85 11.87
CA VAL A 58 5.15 0.07 12.84
C VAL A 58 6.53 0.52 12.36
N SER A 59 6.94 1.73 12.71
CA SER A 59 8.29 2.22 12.42
C SER A 59 9.35 1.36 13.11
N VAL A 60 10.60 1.44 12.66
CA VAL A 60 11.72 0.74 13.30
C VAL A 60 11.86 1.15 14.78
N ASP A 61 11.61 2.42 15.09
CA ASP A 61 11.69 2.94 16.47
C ASP A 61 10.54 2.41 17.35
N ASP A 62 9.33 2.30 16.80
CA ASP A 62 8.20 1.74 17.53
C ASP A 62 8.32 0.21 17.66
N ALA A 63 8.87 -0.47 16.65
CA ALA A 63 9.24 -1.88 16.75
C ALA A 63 10.24 -2.12 17.89
N TYR A 64 11.24 -1.24 18.05
CA TYR A 64 12.19 -1.32 19.15
C TYR A 64 11.51 -1.09 20.52
N LYS A 65 10.58 -0.17 20.63
CA LYS A 65 9.77 0.01 21.86
C LYS A 65 8.95 -1.23 22.19
N MET A 66 8.35 -1.88 21.17
CA MET A 66 7.62 -3.15 21.36
C MET A 66 8.57 -4.25 21.85
N PHE A 67 9.74 -4.38 21.25
CA PHE A 67 10.78 -5.30 21.68
C PHE A 67 11.15 -5.06 23.17
N GLN A 68 11.41 -3.81 23.56
CA GLN A 68 11.73 -3.44 24.95
C GLN A 68 10.59 -3.73 25.93
N SER A 69 9.33 -3.62 25.47
CA SER A 69 8.15 -3.92 26.29
C SER A 69 7.79 -5.42 26.38
N GLY A 70 8.59 -6.29 25.77
CA GLY A 70 8.43 -7.74 25.86
C GLY A 70 7.44 -8.34 24.86
N ALA A 71 7.18 -7.67 23.75
CA ALA A 71 6.45 -8.26 22.63
C ALA A 71 7.15 -9.53 22.13
N TYR A 72 6.37 -10.49 21.63
CA TYR A 72 6.95 -11.66 20.98
C TYR A 72 7.51 -11.26 19.62
N VAL A 73 8.81 -11.42 19.41
CA VAL A 73 9.46 -11.05 18.14
C VAL A 73 9.66 -12.30 17.29
N LEU A 74 8.98 -12.32 16.17
CA LEU A 74 9.07 -13.37 15.15
C LEU A 74 9.94 -12.89 13.99
N ASP A 75 11.07 -13.55 13.78
CA ASP A 75 11.92 -13.35 12.61
C ASP A 75 11.53 -14.33 11.51
N VAL A 76 11.18 -13.80 10.34
CA VAL A 76 10.79 -14.61 9.17
C VAL A 76 11.86 -14.63 8.08
N SER A 77 13.10 -14.27 8.42
CA SER A 77 14.26 -14.35 7.53
C SER A 77 14.59 -15.79 7.14
N TRP A 78 15.39 -15.95 6.12
CA TRP A 78 15.98 -17.22 5.78
C TRP A 78 16.97 -17.67 6.87
N PRO A 79 17.13 -18.98 7.13
CA PRO A 79 18.07 -19.46 8.16
C PRO A 79 19.51 -18.99 7.96
N ALA A 80 19.96 -18.87 6.71
CA ALA A 80 21.29 -18.36 6.40
C ALA A 80 21.43 -16.88 6.81
N GLU A 81 20.41 -16.05 6.51
CA GLU A 81 20.38 -14.63 6.87
C GLU A 81 20.32 -14.44 8.39
N TRP A 82 19.52 -15.26 9.07
CA TRP A 82 19.39 -15.22 10.54
C TRP A 82 20.71 -15.60 11.22
N ASN A 83 21.42 -16.60 10.70
CA ASN A 83 22.73 -17.00 11.23
C ASN A 83 23.82 -15.93 11.04
N GLU A 84 23.69 -15.06 10.04
CA GLU A 84 24.62 -13.94 9.89
C GLU A 84 24.40 -12.90 10.98
N TYR A 85 23.18 -12.41 11.13
CA TYR A 85 22.76 -11.54 12.23
C TYR A 85 21.25 -11.48 12.37
N HIS A 86 20.77 -11.30 13.59
CA HIS A 86 19.36 -11.16 13.95
C HIS A 86 19.22 -10.31 15.23
N ALA A 87 18.02 -9.84 15.53
CA ALA A 87 17.75 -9.17 16.80
C ALA A 87 17.74 -10.20 17.94
N PRO A 88 18.25 -9.86 19.15
CA PRO A 88 18.28 -10.78 20.26
C PRO A 88 16.86 -11.19 20.71
N ASN A 89 16.76 -12.34 21.35
CA ASN A 89 15.51 -12.90 21.84
C ASN A 89 14.40 -13.03 20.79
N THR A 90 14.76 -13.25 19.52
CA THR A 90 13.82 -13.54 18.44
C THR A 90 13.60 -15.04 18.26
N THR A 91 12.41 -15.41 17.79
CA THR A 91 12.11 -16.78 17.35
C THR A 91 12.15 -16.82 15.83
N LEU A 92 12.98 -17.70 15.29
CA LEU A 92 13.04 -17.90 13.83
C LEU A 92 11.97 -18.88 13.37
N ILE A 93 11.08 -18.41 12.51
CA ILE A 93 10.22 -19.27 11.68
C ILE A 93 10.31 -18.73 10.24
N PRO A 94 11.10 -19.34 9.36
CA PRO A 94 11.24 -18.88 7.99
C PRO A 94 9.90 -18.70 7.30
N LEU A 95 9.77 -17.66 6.46
CA LEU A 95 8.51 -17.27 5.84
C LEU A 95 7.83 -18.41 5.06
N ASP A 96 8.61 -19.24 4.39
CA ASP A 96 8.12 -20.41 3.63
C ASP A 96 7.57 -21.54 4.54
N GLN A 97 7.98 -21.58 5.81
CA GLN A 97 7.51 -22.55 6.79
C GLN A 97 6.36 -21.98 7.66
N LEU A 98 6.19 -20.66 7.70
CA LEU A 98 5.31 -19.99 8.66
C LEU A 98 3.86 -20.50 8.59
N TYR A 99 3.32 -20.72 7.38
CA TYR A 99 1.96 -21.24 7.20
C TYR A 99 1.75 -22.57 7.92
N ASN A 100 2.71 -23.49 7.83
CA ASN A 100 2.62 -24.81 8.46
C ASN A 100 2.90 -24.77 9.97
N ARG A 101 3.64 -23.76 10.43
CA ARG A 101 4.10 -23.60 11.82
C ARG A 101 3.37 -22.50 12.58
N ILE A 102 2.28 -21.99 12.03
CA ILE A 102 1.53 -20.86 12.58
C ILE A 102 1.04 -21.11 14.02
N LYS A 103 0.84 -22.39 14.39
CA LYS A 103 0.44 -22.80 15.75
C LYS A 103 1.52 -22.59 16.81
N GLU A 104 2.77 -22.40 16.39
CA GLU A 104 3.90 -22.11 17.29
C GLU A 104 3.92 -20.64 17.73
N VAL A 105 3.21 -19.77 17.00
CA VAL A 105 3.14 -18.35 17.30
C VAL A 105 2.06 -18.07 18.35
N PRO A 106 2.37 -17.36 19.45
CA PRO A 106 1.41 -17.09 20.51
C PRO A 106 0.25 -16.20 20.02
N LYS A 107 -0.94 -16.45 20.59
CA LYS A 107 -2.16 -15.66 20.30
C LYS A 107 -2.55 -14.72 21.44
N ASP A 108 -1.93 -14.88 22.59
CA ASP A 108 -2.26 -14.20 23.84
C ASP A 108 -1.51 -12.87 24.04
N ARG A 109 -0.62 -12.53 23.12
CA ARG A 109 0.23 -11.32 23.18
C ARG A 109 0.45 -10.71 21.79
N ASP A 110 0.98 -9.50 21.78
CA ASP A 110 1.35 -8.81 20.56
C ASP A 110 2.58 -9.45 19.92
N VAL A 111 2.54 -9.65 18.61
CA VAL A 111 3.61 -10.26 17.80
C VAL A 111 4.19 -9.20 16.88
N LEU A 112 5.48 -8.93 17.03
CA LEU A 112 6.26 -8.10 16.13
C LEU A 112 6.94 -9.00 15.10
N VAL A 113 6.64 -8.83 13.82
CA VAL A 113 7.27 -9.56 12.73
C VAL A 113 8.40 -8.74 12.15
N VAL A 114 9.60 -9.30 12.17
CA VAL A 114 10.83 -8.70 11.61
C VAL A 114 11.45 -9.61 10.55
N SER A 115 12.31 -9.05 9.73
CA SER A 115 13.08 -9.80 8.74
C SER A 115 14.23 -8.95 8.18
N ARG A 116 15.11 -9.57 7.38
CA ARG A 116 16.10 -8.90 6.54
C ARG A 116 15.45 -8.05 5.43
N SER A 117 14.17 -8.23 5.18
CA SER A 117 13.39 -7.48 4.19
C SER A 117 12.05 -7.04 4.79
N ALA A 118 11.72 -5.75 4.66
CA ALA A 118 10.40 -5.22 5.07
C ALA A 118 9.24 -5.97 4.40
N LYS A 119 9.41 -6.36 3.14
CA LYS A 119 8.40 -7.13 2.40
C LYS A 119 8.12 -8.50 3.03
N SER A 120 9.17 -9.20 3.48
CA SER A 120 9.01 -10.50 4.15
C SER A 120 8.30 -10.36 5.50
N SER A 121 8.60 -9.30 6.27
CA SER A 121 7.88 -8.99 7.52
C SER A 121 6.39 -8.75 7.28
N GLN A 122 6.04 -7.99 6.23
CA GLN A 122 4.65 -7.74 5.83
C GLN A 122 3.94 -9.04 5.44
N GLN A 123 4.57 -9.87 4.62
CA GLN A 123 4.02 -11.17 4.22
C GLN A 123 3.80 -12.10 5.42
N GLY A 124 4.75 -12.13 6.35
CA GLY A 124 4.61 -12.89 7.60
C GLY A 124 3.42 -12.42 8.42
N ARG A 125 3.30 -11.12 8.66
CA ARG A 125 2.14 -10.51 9.33
C ARG A 125 0.82 -10.89 8.64
N ASP A 126 0.76 -10.81 7.32
CA ASP A 126 -0.45 -11.08 6.54
C ASP A 126 -0.89 -12.54 6.61
N LEU A 127 0.03 -13.48 6.91
CA LEU A 127 -0.29 -14.87 7.22
C LEU A 127 -0.83 -15.04 8.66
N LEU A 128 -0.36 -14.23 9.60
CA LEU A 128 -0.71 -14.35 11.02
C LEU A 128 -2.08 -13.75 11.37
N ILE A 129 -2.44 -12.60 10.77
CA ILE A 129 -3.69 -11.89 11.07
C ILE A 129 -4.93 -12.77 10.82
N PRO A 130 -5.08 -13.46 9.68
CA PRO A 130 -6.24 -14.33 9.45
C PRO A 130 -6.32 -15.50 10.43
N ALA A 131 -5.21 -15.90 11.06
CA ALA A 131 -5.15 -16.94 12.08
C ALA A 131 -5.54 -16.43 13.49
N GLY A 132 -5.93 -15.15 13.62
CA GLY A 132 -6.34 -14.52 14.86
C GLY A 132 -5.16 -14.11 15.76
N ILE A 133 -3.97 -13.93 15.18
CA ILE A 133 -2.77 -13.46 15.90
C ILE A 133 -2.68 -11.94 15.76
N LYS A 134 -2.41 -11.24 16.86
CA LYS A 134 -2.22 -9.79 16.90
C LYS A 134 -0.81 -9.44 16.40
N ALA A 135 -0.64 -9.45 15.08
CA ALA A 135 0.65 -9.24 14.46
C ALA A 135 0.76 -7.85 13.83
N VAL A 136 1.94 -7.24 14.00
CA VAL A 136 2.38 -6.05 13.27
C VAL A 136 3.72 -6.34 12.60
N SER A 137 3.99 -5.73 11.46
CA SER A 137 5.29 -5.81 10.78
C SER A 137 6.12 -4.57 11.03
N MET A 138 7.44 -4.71 11.09
CA MET A 138 8.35 -3.58 11.09
C MET A 138 8.44 -2.96 9.69
N ALA A 139 8.24 -1.64 9.59
CA ALA A 139 8.43 -0.84 8.38
C ALA A 139 9.92 -0.57 8.18
N GLY A 140 10.65 -1.57 7.73
CA GLY A 140 12.09 -1.57 7.55
C GLY A 140 12.65 -2.98 7.68
N SER A 141 13.96 -3.07 7.58
CA SER A 141 14.73 -4.31 7.66
C SER A 141 15.53 -4.39 8.96
N LEU A 142 16.09 -5.55 9.27
CA LEU A 142 17.04 -5.68 10.37
C LEU A 142 18.35 -4.89 10.13
N SER A 143 18.67 -4.52 8.89
CA SER A 143 19.76 -3.57 8.61
C SER A 143 19.40 -2.15 9.02
N ASP A 144 18.14 -1.72 8.84
CA ASP A 144 17.68 -0.41 9.31
C ASP A 144 17.63 -0.36 10.84
N TRP A 145 17.26 -1.46 11.49
CA TRP A 145 17.30 -1.64 12.92
C TRP A 145 18.76 -1.47 13.45
N TYR A 146 19.71 -2.15 12.82
CA TYR A 146 21.13 -2.04 13.16
C TYR A 146 21.67 -0.63 12.91
N ALA A 147 21.33 0.01 11.78
CA ALA A 147 21.75 1.36 11.47
C ALA A 147 21.29 2.41 12.49
N LYS A 148 20.21 2.14 13.22
CA LYS A 148 19.75 2.95 14.37
C LYS A 148 20.48 2.65 15.68
N GLY A 149 21.42 1.71 15.69
CA GLY A 149 22.19 1.33 16.87
C GLY A 149 21.43 0.40 17.82
N TYR A 150 20.35 -0.24 17.36
CA TYR A 150 19.62 -1.20 18.18
C TYR A 150 20.34 -2.55 18.23
N PRO A 151 20.13 -3.33 19.31
CA PRO A 151 20.91 -4.55 19.59
C PRO A 151 20.71 -5.60 18.48
N ILE A 152 21.82 -6.24 18.15
CA ILE A 152 21.90 -7.31 17.16
C ILE A 152 22.84 -8.41 17.69
N GLU A 153 22.54 -9.65 17.40
CA GLU A 153 23.42 -10.81 17.55
C GLU A 153 23.95 -11.20 16.18
N GLY A 154 25.25 -11.54 16.10
CA GLY A 154 25.96 -11.82 14.87
C GLY A 154 26.74 -10.63 14.33
N ALA A 155 27.18 -10.73 13.09
CA ALA A 155 27.98 -9.70 12.42
C ALA A 155 27.33 -9.25 11.11
N PRO A 156 26.59 -8.14 11.12
CA PRO A 156 26.05 -7.58 9.88
C PRO A 156 27.19 -7.16 8.94
N PRO A 157 27.01 -7.23 7.63
CA PRO A 157 28.00 -6.78 6.67
C PRO A 157 28.29 -5.27 6.87
N GLN A 158 29.57 -4.92 6.80
CA GLN A 158 30.05 -3.55 6.88
C GLN A 158 29.76 -2.77 5.61
#